data_ea9c914e92dccb70f338faff7ead1d3c
#
_entry.id   ea9c914e92dccb70f338faff7ead1d3c
#
_cell.length_a   1.000
_cell.length_b   1.000
_cell.length_c   1.000
_cell.angle_alpha   90.00
_cell.angle_beta   90.00
_cell.angle_gamma   90.00
#
_symmetry.space_group_name_H-M   'P 1'
#
loop_
_entity.id
_entity.type
_entity.pdbx_description
1 polymer ?
#
loop_
_entity_poly.entity_id
_entity_poly.type
_entity_poly.pdbx_seq_one_letter_code
_entity_poly.pdbx_strand_id
1 'polypeptide(L)'
;LGDPPATMLGRVTINPIPHIDPIGTIAVPGALLLMSALTGGGGLLFGWAKPVPINPRYFRNPLKAMTITAAAGPLSNLLQMIFWALLLKALAAVGFYDKFVISVCAAGISVNLMLMAFNLIPIPPLDGGRIVRGLLPRQAGMAFDKIEPYGFMILLVLMVGGGLSFFVRPFLMFGQWIINLVL
;
A
#
# COMPACT_ATOMS: atom_id res chain seq x y z
N LEU A 1 -8.56 13.71 13.08
CA LEU A 1 -9.84 13.12 12.69
C LEU A 1 -10.69 12.67 13.90
N GLY A 2 -10.13 12.65 15.11
CA GLY A 2 -10.88 12.46 16.36
C GLY A 2 -11.31 11.01 16.64
N ASP A 3 -10.48 10.02 16.30
CA ASP A 3 -10.75 8.62 16.62
C ASP A 3 -10.07 8.21 17.95
N PRO A 4 -10.81 8.21 19.10
CA PRO A 4 -10.25 7.87 20.41
C PRO A 4 -9.72 6.43 20.51
N PRO A 5 -10.37 5.39 19.92
CA PRO A 5 -9.92 4.01 20.03
C PRO A 5 -8.49 3.77 19.52
N ALA A 6 -8.10 4.38 18.40
CA ALA A 6 -6.75 4.21 17.85
C ALA A 6 -5.69 4.83 18.78
N THR A 7 -6.00 5.99 19.39
CA THR A 7 -5.14 6.68 20.36
C THR A 7 -5.08 5.94 21.70
N MET A 8 -6.21 5.45 22.21
CA MET A 8 -6.29 4.69 23.46
C MET A 8 -5.52 3.37 23.42
N LEU A 9 -5.45 2.74 22.25
CA LEU A 9 -4.67 1.51 22.04
C LEU A 9 -3.18 1.79 21.78
N GLY A 10 -2.71 3.06 21.86
CA GLY A 10 -1.31 3.42 21.62
C GLY A 10 -0.84 3.14 20.18
N ARG A 11 -1.78 3.01 19.22
CA ARG A 11 -1.45 2.65 17.83
C ARG A 11 -1.27 3.85 16.90
N VAL A 12 -1.47 5.07 17.41
CA VAL A 12 -1.13 6.32 16.70
C VAL A 12 0.29 6.72 17.13
N THR A 13 1.28 6.02 16.62
CA THR A 13 2.69 6.22 16.95
C THR A 13 3.57 5.93 15.76
N ILE A 14 4.71 6.62 15.66
CA ILE A 14 5.77 6.34 14.69
C ILE A 14 6.58 5.09 15.09
N ASN A 15 6.47 4.65 16.36
CA ASN A 15 7.12 3.42 16.80
C ASN A 15 6.51 2.20 16.09
N PRO A 16 7.30 1.39 15.36
CA PRO A 16 6.77 0.22 14.64
C PRO A 16 6.36 -0.94 15.56
N ILE A 17 6.90 -1.02 16.79
CA ILE A 17 6.71 -2.17 17.69
C ILE A 17 5.22 -2.49 17.97
N PRO A 18 4.32 -1.53 18.26
CA PRO A 18 2.90 -1.81 18.48
C PRO A 18 2.17 -2.35 17.25
N HIS A 19 2.75 -2.21 16.05
CA HIS A 19 2.17 -2.66 14.78
C HIS A 19 2.65 -4.06 14.36
N ILE A 20 3.68 -4.60 15.04
CA ILE A 20 4.21 -5.92 14.75
C ILE A 20 3.20 -6.98 15.18
N ASP A 21 2.81 -7.84 14.24
CA ASP A 21 2.12 -9.09 14.51
C ASP A 21 3.17 -10.22 14.52
N PRO A 22 3.33 -10.95 15.64
CA PRO A 22 4.35 -12.01 15.71
C PRO A 22 4.20 -13.06 14.62
N ILE A 23 2.97 -13.40 14.24
CA ILE A 23 2.70 -14.38 13.19
C ILE A 23 2.83 -13.72 11.81
N GLY A 24 2.09 -12.66 11.55
CA GLY A 24 2.00 -12.04 10.23
C GLY A 24 3.24 -11.27 9.80
N THR A 25 3.96 -10.64 10.75
CA THR A 25 5.12 -9.80 10.44
C THR A 25 6.44 -10.57 10.52
N ILE A 26 6.51 -11.64 11.35
CA ILE A 26 7.77 -12.36 11.61
C ILE A 26 7.68 -13.81 11.13
N ALA A 27 6.72 -14.61 11.66
CA ALA A 27 6.71 -16.04 11.42
C ALA A 27 6.39 -16.41 9.96
N VAL A 28 5.39 -15.78 9.36
CA VAL A 28 4.98 -16.07 7.97
C VAL A 28 6.04 -15.62 6.97
N PRO A 29 6.55 -14.38 6.98
CA PRO A 29 7.66 -14.00 6.10
C PRO A 29 8.91 -14.85 6.32
N GLY A 30 9.25 -15.16 7.56
CA GLY A 30 10.39 -16.02 7.90
C GLY A 30 10.25 -17.44 7.34
N ALA A 31 9.08 -18.05 7.47
CA ALA A 31 8.79 -19.36 6.91
C ALA A 31 8.83 -19.35 5.36
N LEU A 32 8.28 -18.32 4.73
CA LEU A 32 8.32 -18.17 3.27
C LEU A 32 9.75 -17.96 2.74
N LEU A 33 10.56 -17.17 3.44
CA LEU A 33 11.98 -17.00 3.11
C LEU A 33 12.75 -18.32 3.24
N LEU A 34 12.52 -19.06 4.32
CA LEU A 34 13.14 -20.36 4.54
C LEU A 34 12.74 -21.37 3.43
N MET A 35 11.46 -21.45 3.10
CA MET A 35 10.98 -22.28 2.00
C MET A 35 11.59 -21.86 0.66
N SER A 36 11.65 -20.57 0.37
CA SER A 36 12.29 -20.03 -0.85
C SER A 36 13.77 -20.43 -0.92
N ALA A 37 14.49 -20.33 0.19
CA ALA A 37 15.91 -20.74 0.28
C ALA A 37 16.11 -22.25 0.07
N LEU A 38 15.19 -23.09 0.59
CA LEU A 38 15.25 -24.54 0.47
C LEU A 38 14.86 -25.05 -0.93
N THR A 39 13.92 -24.37 -1.60
CA THR A 39 13.40 -24.78 -2.92
C THR A 39 14.15 -24.19 -4.09
N GLY A 40 15.07 -23.22 -3.84
CA GLY A 40 15.81 -22.50 -4.90
C GLY A 40 14.92 -21.66 -5.81
N GLY A 41 13.63 -21.48 -5.46
CA GLY A 41 12.65 -20.69 -6.22
C GLY A 41 12.48 -19.30 -5.64
N GLY A 42 12.17 -18.31 -6.49
CA GLY A 42 11.71 -16.98 -6.05
C GLY A 42 10.36 -17.09 -5.34
N GLY A 43 10.37 -17.24 -4.02
CA GLY A 43 9.15 -17.37 -3.22
C GLY A 43 8.40 -16.05 -3.13
N LEU A 44 7.08 -16.13 -3.10
CA LEU A 44 6.21 -15.00 -2.82
C LEU A 44 6.40 -14.63 -1.34
N LEU A 45 6.89 -13.43 -1.08
CA LEU A 45 7.00 -12.91 0.28
C LEU A 45 5.68 -12.25 0.66
N PHE A 46 5.01 -12.78 1.68
CA PHE A 46 3.75 -12.27 2.18
C PHE A 46 3.80 -12.13 3.69
N GLY A 47 3.14 -11.08 4.18
CA GLY A 47 3.01 -10.84 5.62
C GLY A 47 1.98 -9.75 5.88
N TRP A 48 1.59 -9.60 7.15
CA TRP A 48 0.67 -8.55 7.59
C TRP A 48 1.10 -7.96 8.92
N ALA A 49 0.67 -6.73 9.16
CA ALA A 49 0.80 -6.04 10.43
C ALA A 49 -0.54 -6.06 11.19
N LYS A 50 -0.49 -5.80 12.50
CA LYS A 50 -1.74 -5.61 13.28
C LYS A 50 -2.53 -4.45 12.72
N PRO A 51 -3.81 -4.67 12.33
CA PRO A 51 -4.64 -3.58 11.81
C PRO A 51 -4.90 -2.54 12.89
N VAL A 52 -4.84 -1.27 12.48
CA VAL A 52 -5.28 -0.16 13.34
C VAL A 52 -6.81 -0.11 13.28
N PRO A 53 -7.53 -0.32 14.39
CA PRO A 53 -8.98 -0.27 14.38
C PRO A 53 -9.44 1.18 14.16
N ILE A 54 -10.14 1.39 13.06
CA ILE A 54 -10.78 2.67 12.75
C ILE A 54 -12.27 2.48 12.99
N ASN A 55 -12.86 3.28 13.90
CA ASN A 55 -14.28 3.24 14.15
C ASN A 55 -14.97 4.48 13.53
N PRO A 56 -15.69 4.30 12.41
CA PRO A 56 -16.34 5.40 11.71
C PRO A 56 -17.34 6.20 12.55
N ARG A 57 -17.86 5.62 13.63
CA ARG A 57 -18.87 6.26 14.52
C ARG A 57 -18.34 7.46 15.30
N TYR A 58 -17.02 7.53 15.49
CA TYR A 58 -16.40 8.65 16.22
C TYR A 58 -16.04 9.82 15.29
N PHE A 59 -16.21 9.69 13.99
CA PHE A 59 -15.91 10.76 13.07
C PHE A 59 -17.11 11.70 12.88
N ARG A 60 -16.84 12.98 12.88
CA ARG A 60 -17.83 14.02 12.56
C ARG A 60 -18.45 13.83 11.17
N ASN A 61 -17.66 13.38 10.22
CA ASN A 61 -18.07 12.97 8.88
C ASN A 61 -17.38 11.66 8.53
N PRO A 62 -18.02 10.51 8.79
CA PRO A 62 -17.41 9.20 8.60
C PRO A 62 -16.90 8.95 7.19
N LEU A 63 -17.70 9.30 6.18
CA LEU A 63 -17.34 9.07 4.78
C LEU A 63 -16.10 9.87 4.39
N LYS A 64 -16.04 11.16 4.69
CA LYS A 64 -14.89 12.01 4.42
C LYS A 64 -13.63 11.54 5.16
N ALA A 65 -13.77 11.16 6.43
CA ALA A 65 -12.66 10.67 7.23
C ALA A 65 -12.09 9.36 6.65
N MET A 66 -12.95 8.42 6.29
CA MET A 66 -12.53 7.16 5.66
C MET A 66 -11.84 7.38 4.32
N THR A 67 -12.34 8.33 3.51
CA THR A 67 -11.71 8.71 2.23
C THR A 67 -10.31 9.27 2.43
N ILE A 68 -10.12 10.20 3.40
CA ILE A 68 -8.83 10.78 3.72
C ILE A 68 -7.87 9.70 4.25
N THR A 69 -8.35 8.82 5.11
CA THR A 69 -7.53 7.72 5.64
C THR A 69 -7.09 6.77 4.54
N ALA A 70 -8.00 6.41 3.62
CA ALA A 70 -7.67 5.59 2.47
C ALA A 70 -6.66 6.27 1.53
N ALA A 71 -6.77 7.59 1.31
CA ALA A 71 -5.81 8.32 0.48
C ALA A 71 -4.41 8.40 1.12
N ALA A 72 -4.31 8.34 2.45
CA ALA A 72 -3.03 8.42 3.15
C ALA A 72 -2.10 7.22 2.84
N GLY A 73 -2.65 6.02 2.59
CA GLY A 73 -1.88 4.83 2.21
C GLY A 73 -1.08 5.04 0.92
N PRO A 74 -1.74 5.20 -0.22
CA PRO A 74 -1.07 5.47 -1.49
C PRO A 74 -0.15 6.71 -1.46
N LEU A 75 -0.55 7.76 -0.74
CA LEU A 75 0.27 8.96 -0.60
C LEU A 75 1.56 8.68 0.18
N SER A 76 1.51 7.88 1.23
CA SER A 76 2.70 7.50 1.98
C SER A 76 3.67 6.67 1.13
N ASN A 77 3.15 5.76 0.31
CA ASN A 77 3.96 4.99 -0.64
C ASN A 77 4.60 5.91 -1.70
N LEU A 78 3.86 6.90 -2.21
CA LEU A 78 4.41 7.91 -3.12
C LEU A 78 5.58 8.67 -2.48
N LEU A 79 5.41 9.14 -1.26
CA LEU A 79 6.46 9.88 -0.54
C LEU A 79 7.69 9.01 -0.28
N GLN A 80 7.49 7.75 0.11
CA GLN A 80 8.59 6.80 0.30
C GLN A 80 9.31 6.49 -1.02
N MET A 81 8.58 6.30 -2.12
CA MET A 81 9.16 6.12 -3.46
C MET A 81 10.07 7.30 -3.83
N ILE A 82 9.59 8.53 -3.64
CA ILE A 82 10.35 9.75 -3.89
C ILE A 82 11.58 9.82 -2.98
N PHE A 83 11.44 9.48 -1.71
CA PHE A 83 12.57 9.44 -0.76
C PHE A 83 13.66 8.47 -1.25
N TRP A 84 13.31 7.26 -1.67
CA TRP A 84 14.28 6.29 -2.19
C TRP A 84 14.94 6.75 -3.48
N ALA A 85 14.19 7.42 -4.37
CA ALA A 85 14.75 8.00 -5.60
C ALA A 85 15.73 9.14 -5.30
N LEU A 86 15.40 10.04 -4.38
CA LEU A 86 16.29 11.12 -3.95
C LEU A 86 17.55 10.60 -3.25
N LEU A 87 17.41 9.55 -2.44
CA LEU A 87 18.54 8.90 -1.80
C LEU A 87 19.49 8.30 -2.85
N LEU A 88 18.94 7.59 -3.84
CA LEU A 88 19.72 7.02 -4.94
C LEU A 88 20.47 8.12 -5.72
N LYS A 89 19.79 9.22 -6.05
CA LYS A 89 20.40 10.38 -6.69
C LYS A 89 21.53 10.99 -5.85
N ALA A 90 21.30 11.17 -4.55
CA ALA A 90 22.30 11.72 -3.64
C ALA A 90 23.55 10.83 -3.54
N LEU A 91 23.37 9.50 -3.45
CA LEU A 91 24.47 8.53 -3.44
C LEU A 91 25.28 8.59 -4.73
N ALA A 92 24.61 8.66 -5.88
CA ALA A 92 25.26 8.82 -7.18
C ALA A 92 26.06 10.14 -7.27
N ALA A 93 25.52 11.23 -6.75
CA ALA A 93 26.17 12.55 -6.75
C ALA A 93 27.47 12.60 -5.93
N VAL A 94 27.56 11.78 -4.87
CA VAL A 94 28.81 11.66 -4.07
C VAL A 94 29.72 10.54 -4.54
N GLY A 95 29.42 9.91 -5.68
CA GLY A 95 30.24 8.82 -6.26
C GLY A 95 30.16 7.50 -5.49
N PHE A 96 29.12 7.27 -4.70
CA PHE A 96 28.93 6.04 -3.95
C PHE A 96 28.16 5.02 -4.77
N TYR A 97 28.82 3.94 -5.20
CA TYR A 97 28.29 2.94 -6.12
C TYR A 97 28.29 1.51 -5.52
N ASP A 98 28.00 1.37 -4.24
CA ASP A 98 27.84 0.05 -3.63
C ASP A 98 26.61 -0.67 -4.19
N LYS A 99 26.82 -1.88 -4.76
CA LYS A 99 25.76 -2.64 -5.44
C LYS A 99 24.59 -3.02 -4.52
N PHE A 100 24.88 -3.36 -3.26
CA PHE A 100 23.84 -3.73 -2.31
C PHE A 100 22.96 -2.53 -1.99
N VAL A 101 23.56 -1.39 -1.66
CA VAL A 101 22.82 -0.16 -1.31
C VAL A 101 21.99 0.35 -2.48
N ILE A 102 22.55 0.34 -3.70
CA ILE A 102 21.80 0.69 -4.92
C ILE A 102 20.61 -0.25 -5.12
N SER A 103 20.80 -1.57 -4.93
CA SER A 103 19.71 -2.55 -5.04
C SER A 103 18.61 -2.32 -4.01
N VAL A 104 18.97 -1.95 -2.77
CA VAL A 104 18.00 -1.59 -1.71
C VAL A 104 17.20 -0.36 -2.11
N CYS A 105 17.85 0.70 -2.62
CA CYS A 105 17.15 1.88 -3.10
C CYS A 105 16.19 1.55 -4.26
N ALA A 106 16.66 0.79 -5.24
CA ALA A 106 15.84 0.36 -6.39
C ALA A 106 14.64 -0.50 -5.94
N ALA A 107 14.84 -1.41 -4.99
CA ALA A 107 13.77 -2.20 -4.40
C ALA A 107 12.77 -1.31 -3.66
N GLY A 108 13.26 -0.33 -2.87
CA GLY A 108 12.42 0.65 -2.18
C GLY A 108 11.55 1.45 -3.16
N ILE A 109 12.10 1.92 -4.27
CA ILE A 109 11.35 2.58 -5.34
C ILE A 109 10.28 1.64 -5.91
N SER A 110 10.67 0.45 -6.33
CA SER A 110 9.79 -0.49 -7.03
C SER A 110 8.65 -1.00 -6.17
N VAL A 111 8.93 -1.36 -4.91
CA VAL A 111 7.91 -1.85 -3.97
C VAL A 111 6.90 -0.75 -3.66
N ASN A 112 7.36 0.47 -3.35
CA ASN A 112 6.45 1.56 -3.03
C ASN A 112 5.61 1.99 -4.25
N LEU A 113 6.19 1.98 -5.45
CA LEU A 113 5.46 2.22 -6.69
C LEU A 113 4.36 1.17 -6.91
N MET A 114 4.68 -0.11 -6.73
CA MET A 114 3.71 -1.19 -6.89
C MET A 114 2.59 -1.12 -5.84
N LEU A 115 2.95 -0.89 -4.57
CA LEU A 115 1.96 -0.74 -3.50
C LEU A 115 1.04 0.46 -3.71
N MET A 116 1.58 1.60 -4.14
CA MET A 116 0.79 2.77 -4.50
C MET A 116 -0.18 2.45 -5.63
N ALA A 117 0.31 1.87 -6.72
CA ALA A 117 -0.48 1.56 -7.90
C ALA A 117 -1.59 0.54 -7.60
N PHE A 118 -1.26 -0.51 -6.83
CA PHE A 118 -2.22 -1.53 -6.43
C PHE A 118 -3.31 -0.96 -5.53
N ASN A 119 -2.93 -0.18 -4.51
CA ASN A 119 -3.89 0.41 -3.58
C ASN A 119 -4.78 1.47 -4.22
N LEU A 120 -4.38 2.09 -5.33
CA LEU A 120 -5.21 3.05 -6.08
C LEU A 120 -6.23 2.40 -7.03
N ILE A 121 -6.23 1.07 -7.18
CA ILE A 121 -7.25 0.38 -7.96
C ILE A 121 -8.65 0.69 -7.40
N PRO A 122 -9.60 1.14 -8.23
CA PRO A 122 -10.92 1.60 -7.78
C PRO A 122 -11.89 0.47 -7.44
N ILE A 123 -11.41 -0.56 -6.74
CA ILE A 123 -12.18 -1.76 -6.36
C ILE A 123 -12.05 -1.98 -4.85
N PRO A 124 -13.17 -2.05 -4.09
CA PRO A 124 -13.11 -2.48 -2.69
C PRO A 124 -12.53 -3.91 -2.60
N PRO A 125 -11.79 -4.26 -1.54
CA PRO A 125 -11.54 -3.51 -0.32
C PRO A 125 -10.32 -2.58 -0.37
N LEU A 126 -9.74 -2.34 -1.55
CA LEU A 126 -8.55 -1.49 -1.72
C LEU A 126 -8.86 -0.01 -1.42
N ASP A 127 -7.81 0.76 -1.11
CA ASP A 127 -7.94 2.17 -0.77
C ASP A 127 -8.56 3.00 -1.90
N GLY A 128 -8.23 2.69 -3.17
CA GLY A 128 -8.82 3.30 -4.35
C GLY A 128 -10.34 3.13 -4.41
N GLY A 129 -10.85 1.96 -4.03
CA GLY A 129 -12.30 1.73 -3.89
C GLY A 129 -12.94 2.64 -2.84
N ARG A 130 -12.30 2.81 -1.68
CA ARG A 130 -12.78 3.71 -0.60
C ARG A 130 -12.69 5.19 -1.01
N ILE A 131 -11.65 5.57 -1.76
CA ILE A 131 -11.52 6.92 -2.32
C ILE A 131 -12.66 7.19 -3.29
N VAL A 132 -12.91 6.29 -4.25
CA VAL A 132 -14.02 6.40 -5.21
C VAL A 132 -15.35 6.49 -4.46
N ARG A 133 -15.58 5.62 -3.47
CA ARG A 133 -16.78 5.66 -2.61
C ARG A 133 -17.01 7.03 -1.99
N GLY A 134 -15.96 7.68 -1.53
CA GLY A 134 -16.02 9.00 -0.91
C GLY A 134 -16.31 10.15 -1.88
N LEU A 135 -15.99 9.96 -3.16
CA LEU A 135 -16.23 10.95 -4.22
C LEU A 135 -17.61 10.79 -4.88
N LEU A 136 -18.24 9.63 -4.76
CA LEU A 136 -19.52 9.34 -5.36
C LEU A 136 -20.69 10.04 -4.63
N PRO A 137 -21.72 10.51 -5.36
CA PRO A 137 -22.99 10.92 -4.77
C PRO A 137 -23.61 9.78 -3.97
N ARG A 138 -24.42 10.12 -2.95
CA ARG A 138 -24.98 9.15 -1.99
C ARG A 138 -25.63 7.92 -2.67
N GLN A 139 -26.44 8.13 -3.70
CA GLN A 139 -27.13 7.04 -4.39
C GLN A 139 -26.15 6.09 -5.11
N ALA A 140 -25.21 6.65 -5.89
CA ALA A 140 -24.18 5.88 -6.58
C ALA A 140 -23.26 5.18 -5.58
N GLY A 141 -22.91 5.83 -4.48
CA GLY A 141 -22.11 5.25 -3.42
C GLY A 141 -22.79 4.05 -2.74
N MET A 142 -24.09 4.10 -2.46
CA MET A 142 -24.84 2.95 -1.93
C MET A 142 -24.88 1.77 -2.92
N ALA A 143 -24.94 2.05 -4.22
CA ALA A 143 -24.83 0.99 -5.24
C ALA A 143 -23.41 0.40 -5.28
N PHE A 144 -22.41 1.24 -5.14
CA PHE A 144 -20.99 0.83 -5.08
C PHE A 144 -20.68 -0.02 -3.84
N ASP A 145 -21.27 0.29 -2.67
CA ASP A 145 -21.12 -0.48 -1.43
C ASP A 145 -21.57 -1.93 -1.59
N LYS A 146 -22.51 -2.23 -2.50
CA LYS A 146 -22.94 -3.61 -2.82
C LYS A 146 -21.86 -4.46 -3.49
N ILE A 147 -20.85 -3.83 -4.05
CA ILE A 147 -19.72 -4.52 -4.70
C ILE A 147 -18.69 -4.97 -3.66
N GLU A 148 -18.60 -4.30 -2.50
CA GLU A 148 -17.58 -4.56 -1.47
C GLU A 148 -17.47 -6.04 -1.06
N PRO A 149 -18.56 -6.80 -0.81
CA PRO A 149 -18.48 -8.22 -0.47
C PRO A 149 -17.83 -9.09 -1.56
N TYR A 150 -17.91 -8.65 -2.83
CA TYR A 150 -17.38 -9.36 -3.98
C TYR A 150 -16.00 -8.83 -4.42
N GLY A 151 -15.51 -7.75 -3.82
CA GLY A 151 -14.31 -7.06 -4.24
C GLY A 151 -13.08 -7.95 -4.30
N PHE A 152 -12.87 -8.80 -3.30
CA PHE A 152 -11.76 -9.76 -3.31
C PHE A 152 -11.87 -10.77 -4.46
N MET A 153 -13.08 -11.28 -4.72
CA MET A 153 -13.32 -12.20 -5.85
C MET A 153 -13.07 -11.52 -7.19
N ILE A 154 -13.51 -10.26 -7.34
CA ILE A 154 -13.27 -9.46 -8.55
C ILE A 154 -11.77 -9.28 -8.76
N LEU A 155 -11.01 -8.95 -7.72
CA LEU A 155 -9.55 -8.81 -7.80
C LEU A 155 -8.87 -10.12 -8.22
N LEU A 156 -9.30 -11.27 -7.67
CA LEU A 156 -8.79 -12.59 -8.07
C LEU A 156 -9.06 -12.88 -9.55
N VAL A 157 -10.29 -12.65 -10.01
CA VAL A 157 -10.66 -12.86 -11.43
C VAL A 157 -9.85 -11.95 -12.35
N LEU A 158 -9.67 -10.67 -11.99
CA LEU A 158 -8.84 -9.74 -12.74
C LEU A 158 -7.36 -10.15 -12.75
N MET A 159 -6.87 -10.69 -11.64
CA MET A 159 -5.50 -11.17 -11.55
C MET A 159 -5.25 -12.36 -12.46
N VAL A 160 -6.12 -13.38 -12.40
CA VAL A 160 -6.00 -14.58 -13.23
C VAL A 160 -6.25 -14.27 -14.71
N GLY A 161 -7.21 -13.39 -15.00
CA GLY A 161 -7.57 -12.98 -16.37
C GLY A 161 -6.63 -11.92 -16.98
N GLY A 162 -5.59 -11.47 -16.24
CA GLY A 162 -4.66 -10.43 -16.72
C GLY A 162 -5.24 -9.01 -16.75
N GLY A 163 -6.53 -8.84 -16.43
CA GLY A 163 -7.23 -7.55 -16.43
C GLY A 163 -6.72 -6.56 -15.39
N LEU A 164 -6.02 -7.04 -14.36
CA LEU A 164 -5.45 -6.21 -13.30
C LEU A 164 -4.45 -5.18 -13.86
N SER A 165 -3.69 -5.57 -14.87
CA SER A 165 -2.71 -4.69 -15.54
C SER A 165 -3.33 -3.42 -16.11
N PHE A 166 -4.57 -3.50 -16.61
CA PHE A 166 -5.30 -2.34 -17.12
C PHE A 166 -5.51 -1.27 -16.05
N PHE A 167 -5.82 -1.67 -14.82
CA PHE A 167 -6.04 -0.76 -13.70
C PHE A 167 -4.73 -0.25 -13.09
N VAL A 168 -3.71 -1.09 -13.02
CA VAL A 168 -2.41 -0.76 -12.37
C VAL A 168 -1.55 0.12 -13.28
N ARG A 169 -1.55 -0.13 -14.58
CA ARG A 169 -0.68 0.52 -15.57
C ARG A 169 -0.69 2.05 -15.53
N PRO A 170 -1.84 2.76 -15.45
CA PRO A 170 -1.84 4.22 -15.39
C PRO A 170 -1.07 4.78 -14.20
N PHE A 171 -1.20 4.13 -13.04
CA PHE A 171 -0.51 4.55 -11.81
C PHE A 171 0.98 4.22 -11.86
N LEU A 172 1.36 3.09 -12.46
CA LEU A 172 2.77 2.77 -12.71
C LEU A 172 3.42 3.81 -13.65
N MET A 173 2.73 4.18 -14.73
CA MET A 173 3.22 5.21 -15.66
C MET A 173 3.36 6.57 -14.96
N PHE A 174 2.39 6.95 -14.15
CA PHE A 174 2.45 8.17 -13.36
C PHE A 174 3.64 8.18 -12.37
N GLY A 175 3.81 7.10 -11.62
CA GLY A 175 4.93 6.96 -10.70
C GLY A 175 6.28 6.95 -11.41
N GLN A 176 6.39 6.26 -12.55
CA GLN A 176 7.60 6.27 -13.37
C GLN A 176 7.92 7.67 -13.91
N TRP A 177 6.92 8.43 -14.31
CA TRP A 177 7.09 9.82 -14.71
C TRP A 177 7.67 10.68 -13.57
N ILE A 178 7.15 10.51 -12.35
CA ILE A 178 7.70 11.19 -11.15
C ILE A 178 9.16 10.78 -10.90
N ILE A 179 9.48 9.49 -10.99
CA ILE A 179 10.84 8.99 -10.81
C ILE A 179 11.78 9.64 -11.81
N ASN A 180 11.38 9.72 -13.08
CA ASN A 180 12.17 10.36 -14.14
C ASN A 180 12.38 11.88 -13.95
N LEU A 181 11.49 12.55 -13.20
CA LEU A 181 11.68 13.96 -12.82
C LEU A 181 12.66 14.11 -11.65
N VAL A 182 12.75 13.11 -10.79
CA VAL A 182 13.59 13.13 -9.60
C VAL A 182 15.02 12.70 -9.93
N LEU A 183 15.21 11.64 -10.71
CA LEU A 183 16.53 11.11 -11.11
C LEU A 183 17.14 11.91 -12.24
#